data_a3cc8e1a9a44439f226f3e557eb01c48
#
_entry.id   a3cc8e1a9a44439f226f3e557eb01c48
#
_cell.length_a   1.000
_cell.length_b   1.000
_cell.length_c   1.000
_cell.angle_alpha   90.00
_cell.angle_beta   90.00
_cell.angle_gamma   90.00
#
_symmetry.space_group_name_H-M   'P 1'
#
loop_
_entity.id
_entity.type
_entity.pdbx_description
1 polymer ?
#
loop_
_entity_poly.entity_id
_entity_poly.type
_entity_poly.pdbx_seq_one_letter_code
_entity_poly.pdbx_strand_id
1 'polypeptide(L)'
;KYSMDSYDFRGTASYNDVYNENHIFNFFGGMEVNAVNRQRTWFNGVGMQYEMGMLPAYEYQYFKQGSEENAQYYTVERTRQREVSFFGTATYSYQGKYTLNGTLRYEGSNKLGKSRSARWLPTWNLSAAWNAHEEKFWQPLLNYVSNMTLKASYSLTADRGPASASNSRAIIQSYNTWRPFTSIKES
;
A
#
# COMPACT_ATOMS: atom_id res chain seq x y z
N LYS A 1 13.76 0.45 -21.40
CA LYS A 1 14.35 -0.39 -20.35
C LYS A 1 13.60 -0.21 -19.05
N TYR A 2 13.34 -1.31 -18.35
CA TYR A 2 12.68 -1.32 -17.05
C TYR A 2 13.61 -2.00 -16.03
N SER A 3 13.78 -1.39 -14.86
CA SER A 3 14.41 -2.02 -13.71
C SER A 3 13.59 -1.79 -12.45
N MET A 4 13.56 -2.78 -11.56
CA MET A 4 12.85 -2.74 -10.30
C MET A 4 13.70 -3.42 -9.24
N ASP A 5 13.96 -2.69 -8.16
CA ASP A 5 14.63 -3.19 -6.98
C ASP A 5 13.65 -3.10 -5.81
N SER A 6 13.47 -4.20 -5.08
CA SER A 6 12.63 -4.25 -3.89
C SER A 6 13.40 -4.79 -2.70
N TYR A 7 13.16 -4.18 -1.56
CA TYR A 7 13.72 -4.59 -0.27
C TYR A 7 12.59 -4.71 0.72
N ASP A 8 12.51 -5.88 1.35
CA ASP A 8 11.53 -6.20 2.38
C ASP A 8 12.25 -6.57 3.68
N PHE A 9 11.87 -5.90 4.75
CA PHE A 9 12.34 -6.22 6.09
C PHE A 9 11.15 -6.43 6.99
N ARG A 10 11.14 -7.53 7.73
CA ARG A 10 10.10 -7.84 8.71
C ARG A 10 10.72 -8.32 10.01
N GLY A 11 10.40 -7.63 11.10
CA GLY A 11 10.75 -8.01 12.45
C GLY A 11 9.48 -8.35 13.24
N THR A 12 9.45 -9.48 13.94
CA THR A 12 8.31 -9.90 14.76
C THR A 12 8.77 -10.37 16.13
N ALA A 13 7.92 -10.16 17.13
CA ALA A 13 8.08 -10.66 18.48
C ALA A 13 6.77 -11.29 18.95
N SER A 14 6.86 -12.38 19.67
CA SER A 14 5.72 -13.04 20.32
C SER A 14 6.00 -13.26 21.80
N TYR A 15 4.98 -13.04 22.59
CA TYR A 15 5.00 -13.31 24.03
C TYR A 15 3.74 -14.09 24.38
N ASN A 16 3.93 -15.22 25.07
CA ASN A 16 2.85 -16.07 25.53
C ASN A 16 3.09 -16.36 26.99
N ASP A 17 2.10 -16.13 27.82
CA ASP A 17 2.18 -16.39 29.25
C ASP A 17 0.85 -16.94 29.79
N VAL A 18 0.96 -17.77 30.80
CA VAL A 18 -0.18 -18.35 31.53
C VAL A 18 0.01 -18.02 33.01
N TYR A 19 -0.83 -17.12 33.50
CA TYR A 19 -0.81 -16.71 34.89
C TYR A 19 -1.93 -17.41 35.66
N ASN A 20 -1.56 -18.06 36.77
CA ASN A 20 -2.49 -18.71 37.73
C ASN A 20 -3.44 -19.72 37.08
N GLU A 21 -2.98 -20.44 36.03
CA GLU A 21 -3.71 -21.46 35.25
C GLU A 21 -5.01 -20.97 34.57
N ASN A 22 -5.52 -19.83 34.98
CA ASN A 22 -6.81 -19.29 34.52
C ASN A 22 -6.69 -18.15 33.54
N HIS A 23 -5.54 -17.49 33.47
CA HIS A 23 -5.31 -16.32 32.65
C HIS A 23 -4.29 -16.64 31.59
N ILE A 24 -4.69 -16.56 30.32
CA ILE A 24 -3.82 -16.81 29.17
C ILE A 24 -3.66 -15.51 28.43
N PHE A 25 -2.41 -15.06 28.28
CA PHE A 25 -2.02 -13.88 27.53
C PHE A 25 -1.19 -14.28 26.34
N ASN A 26 -1.62 -13.90 25.15
CA ASN A 26 -0.84 -14.04 23.94
C ASN A 26 -0.67 -12.67 23.33
N PHE A 27 0.56 -12.27 23.12
CA PHE A 27 0.90 -11.03 22.44
C PHE A 27 1.78 -11.34 21.24
N PHE A 28 1.42 -10.77 20.09
CA PHE A 28 2.19 -10.87 18.87
C PHE A 28 2.27 -9.50 18.24
N GLY A 29 3.46 -9.06 17.88
CA GLY A 29 3.62 -7.77 17.26
C GLY A 29 4.88 -7.71 16.41
N GLY A 30 4.93 -6.70 15.57
CA GLY A 30 6.09 -6.51 14.71
C GLY A 30 6.02 -5.25 13.86
N MET A 31 7.06 -5.12 13.07
CA MET A 31 7.17 -4.08 12.06
C MET A 31 7.56 -4.67 10.72
N GLU A 32 7.13 -4.02 9.67
CA GLU A 32 7.43 -4.37 8.30
C GLU A 32 7.82 -3.10 7.53
N VAL A 33 8.91 -3.17 6.79
CA VAL A 33 9.40 -2.09 5.94
C VAL A 33 9.54 -2.61 4.53
N ASN A 34 8.85 -1.99 3.61
CA ASN A 34 8.92 -2.30 2.18
C ASN A 34 9.44 -1.08 1.42
N ALA A 35 10.44 -1.27 0.59
CA ALA A 35 11.01 -0.24 -0.26
C ALA A 35 11.12 -0.74 -1.69
N VAL A 36 10.44 -0.07 -2.62
CA VAL A 36 10.45 -0.41 -4.04
C VAL A 36 10.94 0.77 -4.84
N ASN A 37 11.99 0.58 -5.59
CA ASN A 37 12.52 1.54 -6.55
C ASN A 37 12.22 1.02 -7.95
N ARG A 38 11.53 1.82 -8.75
CA ARG A 38 11.23 1.51 -10.15
C ARG A 38 11.85 2.57 -11.03
N GLN A 39 12.56 2.14 -12.04
CA GLN A 39 13.06 3.02 -13.09
C GLN A 39 12.57 2.52 -14.44
N ARG A 40 11.92 3.39 -15.16
CA ARG A 40 11.46 3.14 -16.52
C ARG A 40 12.11 4.16 -17.44
N THR A 41 12.76 3.65 -18.46
CA THR A 41 13.45 4.46 -19.45
C THR A 41 12.83 4.17 -20.81
N TRP A 42 12.33 5.22 -21.46
CA TRP A 42 11.86 5.18 -22.83
C TRP A 42 12.80 5.92 -23.72
N PHE A 43 12.88 5.42 -24.90
CA PHE A 43 13.60 6.01 -25.98
C PHE A 43 12.71 5.98 -27.23
N ASN A 44 12.46 7.14 -27.80
CA ASN A 44 11.73 7.25 -29.06
C ASN A 44 12.74 7.41 -30.20
N GLY A 45 12.93 6.36 -30.97
CA GLY A 45 13.80 6.38 -32.17
C GLY A 45 13.08 7.05 -33.34
N VAL A 46 13.08 8.35 -33.36
CA VAL A 46 12.54 9.13 -34.48
C VAL A 46 13.65 9.22 -35.55
N GLY A 47 13.30 8.96 -36.82
CA GLY A 47 14.25 9.10 -37.95
C GLY A 47 15.12 7.86 -38.18
N MET A 48 14.82 6.72 -37.56
CA MET A 48 15.50 5.45 -37.89
C MET A 48 14.99 4.90 -39.22
N GLN A 49 15.88 4.77 -40.19
CA GLN A 49 15.59 4.09 -41.45
C GLN A 49 15.95 2.59 -41.29
N TYR A 50 14.97 1.79 -41.04
CA TYR A 50 15.17 0.35 -40.80
C TYR A 50 15.65 -0.39 -42.03
N GLU A 51 15.38 0.13 -43.25
CA GLU A 51 15.80 -0.47 -44.53
C GLU A 51 17.29 -0.29 -44.84
N MET A 52 17.94 0.71 -44.26
CA MET A 52 19.36 1.00 -44.47
C MET A 52 20.29 0.48 -43.35
N GLY A 53 19.77 -0.29 -42.42
CA GLY A 53 20.48 -0.69 -41.22
C GLY A 53 20.41 0.39 -40.13
N MET A 54 20.73 -0.01 -38.91
CA MET A 54 20.78 0.93 -37.78
C MET A 54 21.98 1.85 -37.91
N LEU A 55 21.80 3.04 -38.42
CA LEU A 55 22.84 4.07 -38.42
C LEU A 55 22.91 4.68 -37.00
N PRO A 56 24.05 4.58 -36.32
CA PRO A 56 24.21 5.10 -34.96
C PRO A 56 24.36 6.61 -34.91
N ALA A 57 24.48 7.29 -36.06
CA ALA A 57 24.64 8.73 -36.13
C ALA A 57 23.32 9.42 -36.44
N TYR A 58 22.81 10.16 -35.48
CA TYR A 58 21.65 11.02 -35.67
C TYR A 58 22.11 12.40 -36.06
N GLU A 59 21.48 13.00 -37.06
CA GLU A 59 21.74 14.39 -37.38
C GLU A 59 21.26 15.30 -36.25
N TYR A 60 22.08 16.24 -35.83
CA TYR A 60 21.80 17.18 -34.73
C TYR A 60 20.49 17.96 -34.97
N GLN A 61 20.13 18.19 -36.22
CA GLN A 61 18.91 18.89 -36.61
C GLN A 61 17.64 18.21 -36.10
N TYR A 62 17.57 16.87 -36.10
CA TYR A 62 16.42 16.13 -35.59
C TYR A 62 16.27 16.28 -34.06
N PHE A 63 17.38 16.33 -33.34
CA PHE A 63 17.35 16.58 -31.91
C PHE A 63 16.91 17.99 -31.56
N LYS A 64 17.39 18.96 -32.31
CA LYS A 64 17.03 20.38 -32.15
C LYS A 64 15.54 20.56 -32.41
N GLN A 65 15.05 20.05 -33.53
CA GLN A 65 13.64 20.14 -33.90
C GLN A 65 12.74 19.41 -32.88
N GLY A 66 13.10 18.21 -32.47
CA GLY A 66 12.37 17.47 -31.43
C GLY A 66 12.33 18.22 -30.11
N SER A 67 13.40 18.91 -29.73
CA SER A 67 13.44 19.74 -28.52
C SER A 67 12.54 20.97 -28.65
N GLU A 68 12.49 21.61 -29.81
CA GLU A 68 11.64 22.76 -30.09
C GLU A 68 10.15 22.37 -30.14
N GLU A 69 9.84 21.19 -30.63
CA GLU A 69 8.48 20.66 -30.73
C GLU A 69 8.02 19.92 -29.45
N ASN A 70 8.80 19.95 -28.35
CA ASN A 70 8.56 19.16 -27.14
C ASN A 70 8.41 17.64 -27.37
N ALA A 71 8.95 17.14 -28.46
CA ALA A 71 9.02 15.71 -28.70
C ALA A 71 10.10 15.10 -27.78
N GLN A 72 9.66 14.39 -26.75
CA GLN A 72 10.57 13.75 -25.80
C GLN A 72 11.26 12.55 -26.48
N TYR A 73 12.54 12.72 -26.80
CA TYR A 73 13.38 11.67 -27.33
C TYR A 73 13.74 10.63 -26.27
N TYR A 74 13.95 11.07 -25.05
CA TYR A 74 14.39 10.25 -23.93
C TYR A 74 13.61 10.65 -22.67
N THR A 75 13.00 9.67 -22.05
CA THR A 75 12.27 9.88 -20.79
C THR A 75 12.72 8.89 -19.75
N VAL A 76 13.09 9.38 -18.58
CA VAL A 76 13.38 8.56 -17.40
C VAL A 76 12.35 8.87 -16.33
N GLU A 77 11.56 7.88 -16.01
CA GLU A 77 10.64 7.92 -14.89
C GLU A 77 11.24 7.09 -13.73
N ARG A 78 11.37 7.74 -12.59
CA ARG A 78 11.83 7.09 -11.36
C ARG A 78 10.75 7.20 -10.30
N THR A 79 10.23 6.05 -9.89
CA THR A 79 9.24 5.97 -8.83
C THR A 79 9.86 5.28 -7.62
N ARG A 80 9.80 5.94 -6.48
CA ARG A 80 10.26 5.39 -5.19
C ARG A 80 9.06 5.23 -4.28
N GLN A 81 8.79 4.00 -3.90
CA GLN A 81 7.74 3.64 -2.97
C GLN A 81 8.38 3.15 -1.68
N ARG A 82 7.92 3.68 -0.56
CA ARG A 82 8.34 3.26 0.77
C ARG A 82 7.12 3.11 1.63
N GLU A 83 7.02 1.97 2.28
CA GLU A 83 5.93 1.62 3.17
C GLU A 83 6.53 1.10 4.47
N VAL A 84 5.96 1.54 5.58
CA VAL A 84 6.30 1.08 6.91
C VAL A 84 5.00 0.73 7.60
N SER A 85 4.92 -0.46 8.16
CA SER A 85 3.76 -0.87 8.94
C SER A 85 4.20 -1.42 10.30
N PHE A 86 3.42 -1.06 11.31
CA PHE A 86 3.49 -1.63 12.64
C PHE A 86 2.20 -2.41 12.87
N PHE A 87 2.30 -3.59 13.42
CA PHE A 87 1.14 -4.41 13.73
C PHE A 87 1.29 -5.08 15.09
N GLY A 88 0.17 -5.27 15.73
CA GLY A 88 0.12 -5.94 17.02
C GLY A 88 -1.22 -6.64 17.19
N THR A 89 -1.17 -7.82 17.78
CA THR A 89 -2.34 -8.61 18.21
C THR A 89 -2.15 -9.00 19.64
N ALA A 90 -3.15 -8.73 20.47
CA ALA A 90 -3.20 -9.15 21.86
C ALA A 90 -4.43 -10.01 22.06
N THR A 91 -4.25 -11.19 22.63
CA THR A 91 -5.35 -12.10 22.98
C THR A 91 -5.27 -12.40 24.47
N TYR A 92 -6.37 -12.19 25.15
CA TYR A 92 -6.54 -12.54 26.54
C TYR A 92 -7.67 -13.55 26.69
N SER A 93 -7.43 -14.64 27.38
CA SER A 93 -8.44 -15.64 27.68
C SER A 93 -8.49 -15.90 29.18
N TYR A 94 -9.70 -15.91 29.72
CA TYR A 94 -9.97 -16.21 31.12
C TYR A 94 -10.75 -17.50 31.24
N GLN A 95 -10.16 -18.49 31.90
CA GLN A 95 -10.73 -19.83 32.17
C GLN A 95 -11.29 -20.55 30.93
N GLY A 96 -10.85 -20.20 29.72
CA GLY A 96 -11.46 -20.71 28.49
C GLY A 96 -12.88 -20.20 28.21
N LYS A 97 -13.49 -19.44 29.14
CA LYS A 97 -14.85 -18.93 29.04
C LYS A 97 -14.95 -17.62 28.27
N TYR A 98 -14.07 -16.70 28.58
CA TYR A 98 -14.04 -15.35 27.99
C TYR A 98 -12.76 -15.17 27.21
N THR A 99 -12.86 -14.77 25.97
CA THR A 99 -11.70 -14.45 25.15
C THR A 99 -11.87 -13.05 24.56
N LEU A 100 -10.89 -12.21 24.79
CA LEU A 100 -10.80 -10.87 24.20
C LEU A 100 -9.61 -10.85 23.24
N ASN A 101 -9.82 -10.38 22.02
CA ASN A 101 -8.79 -10.26 21.03
C ASN A 101 -8.79 -8.85 20.44
N GLY A 102 -7.64 -8.19 20.49
CA GLY A 102 -7.42 -6.88 19.90
C GLY A 102 -6.32 -6.95 18.84
N THR A 103 -6.57 -6.40 17.67
CA THR A 103 -5.59 -6.25 16.60
C THR A 103 -5.47 -4.79 16.24
N LEU A 104 -4.24 -4.30 16.14
CA LEU A 104 -3.90 -2.96 15.69
C LEU A 104 -2.91 -3.05 14.54
N ARG A 105 -3.16 -2.27 13.50
CA ARG A 105 -2.20 -2.09 12.41
C ARG A 105 -2.10 -0.60 12.07
N TYR A 106 -0.89 -0.10 12.00
CA TYR A 106 -0.57 1.28 11.71
C TYR A 106 0.37 1.35 10.53
N GLU A 107 -0.13 1.79 9.39
CA GLU A 107 0.60 1.78 8.13
C GLU A 107 0.91 3.19 7.66
N GLY A 108 2.17 3.39 7.24
CA GLY A 108 2.63 4.61 6.60
C GLY A 108 3.14 4.35 5.19
N SER A 109 2.74 5.19 4.24
CA SER A 109 3.21 5.08 2.85
C SER A 109 3.43 6.46 2.24
N ASN A 110 4.49 6.59 1.45
CA ASN A 110 4.76 7.82 0.71
C ASN A 110 3.85 8.00 -0.53
N LYS A 111 3.06 6.98 -0.88
CA LYS A 111 2.04 7.05 -1.94
C LYS A 111 0.82 7.88 -1.55
N LEU A 112 0.55 8.02 -0.26
CA LEU A 112 -0.70 8.59 0.27
C LEU A 112 -0.72 10.14 0.29
N GLY A 113 0.13 10.79 -0.50
CA GLY A 113 0.12 12.24 -0.65
C GLY A 113 1.14 12.99 0.23
N LYS A 114 1.09 14.32 0.20
CA LYS A 114 2.06 15.19 0.90
C LYS A 114 1.70 15.47 2.36
N SER A 115 0.44 15.30 2.75
CA SER A 115 -0.03 15.53 4.13
C SER A 115 0.42 14.40 5.06
N ARG A 116 0.92 14.75 6.25
CA ARG A 116 1.31 13.76 7.27
C ARG A 116 0.13 12.90 7.72
N SER A 117 -1.03 13.48 7.90
CA SER A 117 -2.24 12.78 8.33
C SER A 117 -2.77 11.80 7.29
N ALA A 118 -2.57 12.08 5.99
CA ALA A 118 -2.97 11.18 4.92
C ALA A 118 -2.00 10.00 4.70
N ARG A 119 -0.78 10.09 5.22
CA ARG A 119 0.24 9.06 5.03
C ARG A 119 0.11 7.88 5.98
N TRP A 120 -0.56 8.08 7.12
CA TRP A 120 -0.67 7.10 8.17
C TRP A 120 -2.12 6.68 8.34
N LEU A 121 -2.36 5.38 8.21
CA LEU A 121 -3.68 4.78 8.30
C LEU A 121 -3.72 3.80 9.48
N PRO A 122 -4.38 4.16 10.58
CA PRO A 122 -4.67 3.21 11.65
C PRO A 122 -5.84 2.31 11.27
N THR A 123 -5.65 1.02 11.41
CA THR A 123 -6.73 0.01 11.36
C THR A 123 -6.71 -0.78 12.64
N TRP A 124 -7.88 -1.05 13.20
CA TRP A 124 -7.96 -1.85 14.41
C TRP A 124 -9.23 -2.70 14.43
N ASN A 125 -9.13 -3.80 15.13
CA ASN A 125 -10.23 -4.70 15.37
C ASN A 125 -10.22 -5.10 16.84
N LEU A 126 -11.37 -5.10 17.45
CA LEU A 126 -11.60 -5.63 18.78
C LEU A 126 -12.69 -6.69 18.70
N SER A 127 -12.42 -7.88 19.22
CA SER A 127 -13.38 -8.96 19.25
C SER A 127 -13.44 -9.61 20.62
N ALA A 128 -14.61 -10.01 21.02
CA ALA A 128 -14.87 -10.73 22.24
C ALA A 128 -15.63 -12.03 21.92
N ALA A 129 -15.27 -13.09 22.61
CA ALA A 129 -15.97 -14.36 22.54
C ALA A 129 -16.31 -14.84 23.96
N TRP A 130 -17.53 -15.32 24.12
CA TRP A 130 -17.99 -15.93 25.34
C TRP A 130 -18.46 -17.35 25.08
N ASN A 131 -17.81 -18.31 25.73
CA ASN A 131 -18.15 -19.70 25.67
C ASN A 131 -19.19 -20.01 26.77
N ALA A 132 -20.45 -19.82 26.46
CA ALA A 132 -21.55 -19.99 27.42
C ALA A 132 -21.70 -21.44 27.90
N HIS A 133 -21.25 -22.40 27.07
CA HIS A 133 -21.30 -23.81 27.42
C HIS A 133 -20.34 -24.21 28.57
N GLU A 134 -19.33 -23.41 28.86
CA GLU A 134 -18.41 -23.60 29.99
C GLU A 134 -18.96 -23.06 31.32
N GLU A 135 -20.13 -22.42 31.31
CA GLU A 135 -20.74 -21.86 32.49
C GLU A 135 -21.57 -22.91 33.26
N LYS A 136 -21.57 -22.82 34.59
CA LYS A 136 -22.28 -23.74 35.45
C LYS A 136 -23.78 -23.80 35.18
N PHE A 137 -24.41 -22.71 34.79
CA PHE A 137 -25.83 -22.66 34.47
C PHE A 137 -26.20 -23.41 33.18
N TRP A 138 -25.22 -23.71 32.33
CA TRP A 138 -25.44 -24.42 31.08
C TRP A 138 -25.47 -25.93 31.22
N GLN A 139 -24.98 -26.47 32.36
CA GLN A 139 -24.89 -27.93 32.60
C GLN A 139 -26.18 -28.69 32.31
N PRO A 140 -27.39 -28.21 32.74
CA PRO A 140 -28.64 -28.95 32.43
C PRO A 140 -29.01 -28.94 30.93
N LEU A 141 -28.45 -28.00 30.16
CA LEU A 141 -28.70 -27.85 28.74
C LEU A 141 -27.74 -28.64 27.85
N LEU A 142 -26.64 -29.15 28.41
CA LEU A 142 -25.62 -29.93 27.67
C LEU A 142 -26.21 -31.16 26.94
N ASN A 143 -27.29 -31.73 27.45
CA ASN A 143 -27.96 -32.86 26.80
C ASN A 143 -28.65 -32.45 25.47
N TYR A 144 -28.94 -31.20 25.27
CA TYR A 144 -29.62 -30.66 24.07
C TYR A 144 -28.69 -29.83 23.19
N VAL A 145 -27.81 -29.04 23.80
CA VAL A 145 -26.88 -28.16 23.11
C VAL A 145 -25.50 -28.30 23.72
N SER A 146 -24.63 -29.02 23.03
CA SER A 146 -23.28 -29.34 23.53
C SER A 146 -22.30 -28.15 23.46
N ASN A 147 -22.49 -27.22 22.55
CA ASN A 147 -21.62 -26.05 22.40
C ASN A 147 -22.39 -24.78 22.08
N MET A 148 -22.14 -23.71 22.84
CA MET A 148 -22.64 -22.39 22.56
C MET A 148 -21.55 -21.35 22.78
N THR A 149 -21.21 -20.61 21.74
CA THR A 149 -20.24 -19.51 21.80
C THR A 149 -20.87 -18.26 21.19
N LEU A 150 -20.93 -17.18 21.95
CA LEU A 150 -21.33 -15.86 21.48
C LEU A 150 -20.09 -15.07 21.11
N LYS A 151 -20.08 -14.46 19.93
CA LYS A 151 -18.96 -13.64 19.42
C LYS A 151 -19.47 -12.29 19.00
N ALA A 152 -18.74 -11.26 19.39
CA ALA A 152 -18.95 -9.90 18.96
C ALA A 152 -17.63 -9.32 18.47
N SER A 153 -17.68 -8.52 17.39
CA SER A 153 -16.50 -7.84 16.89
C SER A 153 -16.85 -6.43 16.40
N TYR A 154 -15.93 -5.52 16.64
CA TYR A 154 -16.00 -4.15 16.14
C TYR A 154 -14.66 -3.78 15.51
N SER A 155 -14.70 -3.22 14.30
CA SER A 155 -13.49 -2.89 13.57
C SER A 155 -13.58 -1.53 12.89
N LEU A 156 -12.45 -0.86 12.85
CA LEU A 156 -12.21 0.31 12.00
C LEU A 156 -11.22 -0.08 10.93
N THR A 157 -11.68 -0.08 9.69
CA THR A 157 -10.85 -0.35 8.52
C THR A 157 -10.70 0.92 7.72
N ALA A 158 -9.46 1.34 7.48
CA ALA A 158 -9.17 2.43 6.57
C ALA A 158 -8.81 1.85 5.21
N ASP A 159 -9.55 2.24 4.19
CA ASP A 159 -9.24 1.85 2.81
C ASP A 159 -8.37 2.91 2.15
N ARG A 160 -7.36 2.43 1.46
CA ARG A 160 -6.44 3.27 0.70
C ARG A 160 -7.00 3.64 -0.65
N GLY A 161 -8.17 3.80 -0.92
CA GLY A 161 -8.75 4.19 -2.22
C GLY A 161 -7.78 4.24 -3.44
N PRO A 162 -8.20 4.26 -4.64
CA PRO A 162 -7.30 4.36 -5.78
C PRO A 162 -6.43 5.62 -5.64
N ALA A 163 -5.14 5.53 -5.99
CA ALA A 163 -4.16 6.62 -5.84
C ALA A 163 -4.62 7.95 -6.48
N SER A 164 -5.57 7.90 -7.40
CA SER A 164 -6.25 9.05 -7.99
C SER A 164 -7.23 9.75 -7.05
N ALA A 165 -7.80 9.04 -6.07
CA ALA A 165 -8.76 9.61 -5.12
C ALA A 165 -8.07 10.34 -3.94
N SER A 166 -6.81 10.02 -3.64
CA SER A 166 -6.03 10.68 -2.59
C SER A 166 -5.41 12.01 -3.01
N ASN A 167 -5.41 12.34 -4.29
CA ASN A 167 -4.98 13.63 -4.81
C ASN A 167 -6.14 14.63 -4.75
N SER A 168 -6.38 15.21 -3.59
CA SER A 168 -7.33 16.31 -3.40
C SER A 168 -6.88 17.65 -4.03
N ARG A 169 -5.80 17.67 -4.79
CA ARG A 169 -5.36 18.84 -5.57
C ARG A 169 -5.73 18.65 -7.01
N ALA A 170 -6.49 19.59 -7.54
CA ALA A 170 -6.64 19.76 -8.97
C ALA A 170 -5.22 19.92 -9.58
N ILE A 171 -4.80 18.95 -10.35
CA ILE A 171 -3.58 19.07 -11.16
C ILE A 171 -3.98 19.87 -12.37
N ILE A 172 -3.66 21.15 -12.36
CA ILE A 172 -3.74 21.96 -13.56
C ILE A 172 -2.56 21.55 -14.41
N GLN A 173 -2.80 20.65 -15.34
CA GLN A 173 -1.86 20.42 -16.44
C GLN A 173 -2.06 21.56 -17.43
N SER A 174 -1.13 22.49 -17.47
CA SER A 174 -1.03 23.36 -18.64
C SER A 174 -0.52 22.50 -19.79
N TYR A 175 -1.43 22.05 -20.61
CA TYR A 175 -1.05 21.62 -21.95
C TYR A 175 -0.47 22.82 -22.64
N ASN A 176 0.79 22.72 -23.10
CA ASN A 176 1.23 23.61 -24.16
C ASN A 176 0.25 23.41 -25.31
N THR A 177 -0.66 24.36 -25.43
CA THR A 177 -1.48 24.43 -26.61
C THR A 177 -0.54 24.41 -27.80
N TRP A 178 -0.72 23.41 -28.66
CA TRP A 178 -0.15 23.43 -29.99
C TRP A 178 -0.12 24.91 -30.46
N ARG A 179 1.08 25.42 -30.70
CA ARG A 179 1.15 26.72 -31.38
C ARG A 179 0.37 26.52 -32.67
N PRO A 180 -0.74 27.21 -32.89
CA PRO A 180 -1.37 27.10 -34.16
C PRO A 180 -0.28 27.45 -35.17
N PHE A 181 -0.12 26.61 -36.19
CA PHE A 181 0.72 26.94 -37.33
C PHE A 181 0.38 28.35 -37.68
N THR A 182 1.25 29.28 -37.37
CA THR A 182 1.17 30.60 -37.94
C THR A 182 1.45 30.35 -39.39
N SER A 183 0.41 30.34 -40.19
CA SER A 183 0.54 30.37 -41.65
C SER A 183 1.57 31.43 -41.97
N ILE A 184 2.68 30.99 -42.53
CA ILE A 184 3.68 31.90 -43.09
C ILE A 184 2.91 32.74 -44.10
N LYS A 185 2.71 33.98 -43.75
CA LYS A 185 2.21 34.92 -44.72
C LYS A 185 3.35 35.10 -45.71
N GLU A 186 3.23 34.45 -46.83
CA GLU A 186 4.04 34.81 -47.99
C GLU A 186 3.69 36.25 -48.37
N SER A 187 4.68 37.10 -48.27
CA SER A 187 4.65 38.48 -48.80
C SER A 187 5.12 38.49 -50.23
#